data_ef345b4701694e5ceed6c76f56159a52
#
_entry.id   ef345b4701694e5ceed6c76f56159a52
#
_cell.length_a   1.000
_cell.length_b   1.000
_cell.length_c   1.000
_cell.angle_alpha   90.00
_cell.angle_beta   90.00
_cell.angle_gamma   90.00
#
_symmetry.space_group_name_H-M   'P 1'
#
loop_
_entity.id
_entity.type
_entity.pdbx_description
1 polymer ?
#
loop_
_entity_poly.entity_id
_entity_poly.type
_entity_poly.pdbx_seq_one_letter_code
_entity_poly.pdbx_strand_id
1 'polypeptide(L)'
;MAPKISTEKMFRRRQKIVAAVDLPGVPAGTFGKVWFVSGVTWIRYHVAFDNGMEIANVDGAQIVDRKVWLAEQAKRDHEALETARAEAREKARAEALANLATGPAAH
;
A
#
# COMPACT_ATOMS: atom_id res chain seq x y z
N MET A 1 -7.49 22.39 -3.66
CA MET A 1 -6.19 22.49 -4.29
C MET A 1 -6.22 21.78 -5.63
N ALA A 2 -5.70 22.43 -6.65
CA ALA A 2 -5.72 21.85 -7.98
C ALA A 2 -4.91 20.54 -8.01
N PRO A 3 -5.31 19.56 -8.85
CA PRO A 3 -4.51 18.38 -9.04
C PRO A 3 -3.14 18.78 -9.56
N LYS A 4 -2.13 18.24 -8.96
CA LYS A 4 -0.78 18.62 -9.31
C LYS A 4 -0.30 17.84 -10.52
N ILE A 5 0.02 18.58 -11.53
CA ILE A 5 0.81 18.04 -12.61
C ILE A 5 2.26 18.09 -12.12
N SER A 6 2.88 16.96 -12.08
CA SER A 6 4.24 16.83 -11.57
C SER A 6 5.22 17.54 -12.52
N THR A 7 5.83 18.60 -12.05
CA THR A 7 6.86 19.29 -12.82
C THR A 7 8.27 18.90 -12.38
N GLU A 8 8.38 18.16 -11.28
CA GLU A 8 9.65 17.67 -10.77
C GLU A 8 9.79 16.18 -11.03
N LYS A 9 11.01 15.77 -11.29
CA LYS A 9 11.30 14.35 -11.47
C LYS A 9 11.33 13.68 -10.10
N MET A 10 10.21 13.11 -9.70
CA MET A 10 10.07 12.40 -8.43
C MET A 10 10.71 11.02 -8.47
N PHE A 11 10.79 10.43 -9.66
CA PHE A 11 11.30 9.08 -9.85
C PHE A 11 12.37 9.10 -10.92
N ARG A 12 13.32 8.21 -10.76
CA ARG A 12 14.43 8.08 -11.73
C ARG A 12 14.19 6.91 -12.66
N ARG A 13 14.84 6.97 -13.78
CA ARG A 13 14.91 5.85 -14.71
C ARG A 13 15.44 4.62 -13.97
N ARG A 14 14.80 3.49 -14.19
CA ARG A 14 15.09 2.20 -13.54
C ARG A 14 14.73 2.12 -12.06
N GLN A 15 14.10 3.13 -11.52
CA GLN A 15 13.64 3.08 -10.15
C GLN A 15 12.48 2.09 -10.03
N LYS A 16 12.51 1.29 -8.97
CA LYS A 16 11.43 0.36 -8.67
C LYS A 16 10.28 1.11 -8.00
N ILE A 17 9.09 0.95 -8.53
CA ILE A 17 7.90 1.63 -8.06
C ILE A 17 6.74 0.65 -7.95
N VAL A 18 5.66 1.13 -7.37
CA VAL A 18 4.41 0.38 -7.22
C VAL A 18 3.26 1.27 -7.70
N ALA A 19 2.28 0.68 -8.37
CA ALA A 19 1.07 1.41 -8.73
C ALA A 19 0.31 1.78 -7.46
N ALA A 20 0.16 3.09 -7.23
CA ALA A 20 -0.56 3.59 -6.06
C ALA A 20 -2.07 3.57 -6.28
N VAL A 21 -2.50 3.56 -7.53
CA VAL A 21 -3.90 3.53 -7.94
C VAL A 21 -4.10 2.49 -9.03
N ASP A 22 -5.34 2.15 -9.30
CA ASP A 22 -5.66 1.26 -10.40
C ASP A 22 -5.39 1.95 -11.74
N LEU A 23 -4.60 1.30 -12.56
CA LEU A 23 -4.31 1.74 -13.93
C LEU A 23 -4.89 0.70 -14.91
N PRO A 24 -5.10 1.08 -16.16
CA PRO A 24 -5.63 0.13 -17.15
C PRO A 24 -4.77 -1.13 -17.25
N GLY A 25 -5.33 -2.25 -16.84
CA GLY A 25 -4.62 -3.53 -16.81
C GLY A 25 -3.62 -3.69 -15.68
N VAL A 26 -3.53 -2.71 -14.78
CA VAL A 26 -2.58 -2.72 -13.66
C VAL A 26 -3.31 -2.32 -12.39
N PRO A 27 -3.71 -3.25 -11.56
CA PRO A 27 -4.36 -2.93 -10.29
C PRO A 27 -3.37 -2.27 -9.33
N ALA A 28 -3.89 -1.47 -8.42
CA ALA A 28 -3.09 -0.84 -7.37
C ALA A 28 -2.33 -1.92 -6.60
N GLY A 29 -1.07 -1.62 -6.26
CA GLY A 29 -0.20 -2.57 -5.59
C GLY A 29 0.65 -3.42 -6.52
N THR A 30 0.52 -3.24 -7.83
CA THR A 30 1.35 -3.95 -8.80
C THR A 30 2.74 -3.33 -8.84
N PHE A 31 3.77 -4.13 -8.69
CA PHE A 31 5.14 -3.67 -8.75
C PHE A 31 5.57 -3.41 -10.19
N GLY A 32 6.42 -2.42 -10.35
CA GLY A 32 6.92 -2.06 -11.66
C GLY A 32 8.26 -1.33 -11.57
N LYS A 33 8.71 -0.88 -12.72
CA LYS A 33 9.98 -0.19 -12.85
C LYS A 33 9.86 0.93 -13.86
N VAL A 34 10.39 2.08 -13.53
CA VAL A 34 10.42 3.22 -14.43
C VAL A 34 11.39 2.94 -15.56
N TRP A 35 10.88 2.95 -16.78
CA TRP A 35 11.67 2.77 -17.98
C TRP A 35 12.22 4.10 -18.49
N PHE A 36 11.36 5.08 -18.50
CA PHE A 36 11.64 6.32 -19.19
C PHE A 36 10.90 7.46 -18.49
N VAL A 37 11.54 8.61 -18.47
CA VAL A 37 10.98 9.83 -17.89
C VAL A 37 10.95 10.87 -18.98
N SER A 38 9.80 11.47 -19.22
CA SER A 38 9.65 12.48 -20.27
C SER A 38 8.80 13.65 -19.79
N GLY A 39 8.89 14.73 -20.54
CA GLY A 39 8.09 15.92 -20.28
C GLY A 39 8.94 17.07 -19.76
N VAL A 40 8.41 18.27 -19.94
CA VAL A 40 9.05 19.53 -19.49
C VAL A 40 8.16 20.19 -18.46
N THR A 41 6.92 20.47 -18.82
CA THR A 41 5.93 21.06 -17.92
C THR A 41 5.18 19.99 -17.12
N TRP A 42 4.97 18.84 -17.72
CA TRP A 42 4.35 17.71 -17.06
C TRP A 42 5.27 16.51 -17.20
N ILE A 43 5.84 16.09 -16.09
CA ILE A 43 6.73 14.93 -16.07
C ILE A 43 5.88 13.65 -16.10
N ARG A 44 6.14 12.84 -17.10
CA ARG A 44 5.43 11.58 -17.34
C ARG A 44 6.41 10.44 -17.29
N TYR A 45 5.93 9.31 -16.79
CA TYR A 45 6.74 8.12 -16.64
C TYR A 45 6.22 7.01 -17.53
N HIS A 46 7.13 6.33 -18.17
CA HIS A 46 6.84 5.09 -18.87
C HIS A 46 7.25 3.95 -17.92
N VAL A 47 6.29 3.17 -17.47
CA VAL A 47 6.52 2.15 -16.47
C VAL A 47 6.23 0.76 -17.03
N ALA A 48 7.16 -0.15 -16.81
CA ALA A 48 6.97 -1.56 -17.11
C ALA A 48 6.61 -2.27 -15.80
N PHE A 49 5.42 -2.82 -15.74
CA PHE A 49 4.94 -3.52 -14.56
C PHE A 49 5.26 -5.01 -14.63
N ASP A 50 5.42 -5.62 -13.46
CA ASP A 50 5.80 -7.03 -13.35
C ASP A 50 4.74 -7.99 -13.89
N ASN A 51 3.51 -7.51 -14.08
CA ASN A 51 2.45 -8.31 -14.71
C ASN A 51 2.51 -8.34 -16.23
N GLY A 52 3.56 -7.76 -16.82
CA GLY A 52 3.74 -7.72 -18.27
C GLY A 52 3.16 -6.49 -18.95
N MET A 53 2.46 -5.64 -18.22
CA MET A 53 1.90 -4.42 -18.79
C MET A 53 2.91 -3.28 -18.78
N GLU A 54 2.92 -2.52 -19.86
CA GLU A 54 3.70 -1.30 -19.96
C GLU A 54 2.74 -0.14 -20.17
N ILE A 55 2.86 0.89 -19.35
CA ILE A 55 1.99 2.05 -19.43
C ILE A 55 2.84 3.29 -19.60
N ALA A 56 2.56 4.04 -20.66
CA ALA A 56 3.16 5.32 -20.91
C ALA A 56 2.32 6.42 -20.27
N ASN A 57 2.91 7.60 -20.11
CA ASN A 57 2.21 8.79 -19.60
C ASN A 57 1.64 8.62 -18.19
N VAL A 58 2.33 7.88 -17.36
CA VAL A 58 1.96 7.74 -15.96
C VAL A 58 2.41 8.99 -15.21
N ASP A 59 1.50 9.57 -14.44
CA ASP A 59 1.85 10.71 -13.57
C ASP A 59 2.53 10.19 -12.30
N GLY A 60 3.44 10.99 -11.76
CA GLY A 60 4.10 10.69 -10.50
C GLY A 60 3.15 10.49 -9.33
N ALA A 61 1.95 11.06 -9.39
CA ALA A 61 0.92 10.87 -8.37
C ALA A 61 0.27 9.47 -8.43
N GLN A 62 0.43 8.77 -9.53
CA GLN A 62 -0.18 7.45 -9.73
C GLN A 62 0.72 6.30 -9.30
N ILE A 63 1.97 6.60 -8.99
CA ILE A 63 2.95 5.61 -8.58
C ILE A 63 3.67 6.07 -7.32
N VAL A 64 4.28 5.14 -6.62
CA VAL A 64 5.01 5.40 -5.38
C VAL A 64 6.27 4.57 -5.37
N ASP A 65 7.31 5.06 -4.70
CA ASP A 65 8.54 4.31 -4.55
C ASP A 65 8.28 2.98 -3.84
N ARG A 66 8.90 1.93 -4.35
CA ARG A 66 8.68 0.57 -3.82
C ARG A 66 9.07 0.45 -2.35
N LYS A 67 10.15 1.09 -1.95
CA LYS A 67 10.59 1.07 -0.55
C LYS A 67 9.58 1.73 0.37
N VAL A 68 9.03 2.86 -0.08
CA VAL A 68 8.01 3.59 0.67
C VAL A 68 6.74 2.75 0.77
N TRP A 69 6.32 2.16 -0.33
CA TRP A 69 5.15 1.29 -0.35
C TRP A 69 5.29 0.12 0.62
N LEU A 70 6.42 -0.57 0.57
CA LEU A 70 6.68 -1.72 1.44
C LEU A 70 6.74 -1.31 2.91
N ALA A 71 7.32 -0.17 3.21
CA ALA A 71 7.37 0.35 4.57
C ALA A 71 5.97 0.67 5.09
N GLU A 72 5.13 1.27 4.27
CA GLU A 72 3.75 1.57 4.63
C GLU A 72 2.92 0.31 4.80
N GLN A 73 3.12 -0.69 3.95
CA GLN A 73 2.44 -1.96 4.06
C GLN A 73 2.82 -2.69 5.35
N ALA A 74 4.10 -2.70 5.68
CA ALA A 74 4.58 -3.29 6.93
C ALA A 74 3.96 -2.61 8.14
N LYS A 75 3.84 -1.29 8.10
CA LYS A 75 3.20 -0.52 9.14
C LYS A 75 1.73 -0.86 9.30
N ARG A 76 1.00 -0.94 8.18
CA ARG A 76 -0.42 -1.32 8.19
C ARG A 76 -0.62 -2.73 8.72
N ASP A 77 0.22 -3.66 8.28
CA ASP A 77 0.17 -5.05 8.72
C ASP A 77 0.43 -5.14 10.22
N HIS A 78 1.39 -4.38 10.71
CA HIS A 78 1.70 -4.34 12.13
C HIS A 78 0.54 -3.77 12.95
N GLU A 79 -0.06 -2.67 12.51
CA GLU A 79 -1.22 -2.07 13.16
C GLU A 79 -2.41 -3.03 13.15
N ALA A 80 -2.66 -3.68 12.03
CA ALA A 80 -3.73 -4.67 11.93
C ALA A 80 -3.50 -5.85 12.87
N LEU A 81 -2.27 -6.29 12.96
CA LEU A 81 -1.91 -7.39 13.85
C LEU A 81 -2.07 -7.01 15.33
N GLU A 82 -1.66 -5.81 15.69
CA GLU A 82 -1.85 -5.29 17.05
C GLU A 82 -3.32 -5.16 17.41
N THR A 83 -4.12 -4.65 16.49
CA THR A 83 -5.57 -4.55 16.68
C THR A 83 -6.19 -5.92 16.86
N ALA A 84 -5.82 -6.88 16.01
CA ALA A 84 -6.31 -8.24 16.12
C ALA A 84 -5.91 -8.89 17.45
N ARG A 85 -4.70 -8.65 17.89
CA ARG A 85 -4.23 -9.16 19.18
C ARG A 85 -4.98 -8.54 20.36
N ALA A 86 -5.24 -7.23 20.29
CA ALA A 86 -5.99 -6.54 21.32
C ALA A 86 -7.42 -7.05 21.39
N GLU A 87 -8.07 -7.23 20.26
CA GLU A 87 -9.42 -7.79 20.17
C GLU A 87 -9.46 -9.23 20.71
N ALA A 88 -8.50 -10.05 20.33
CA ALA A 88 -8.42 -11.42 20.81
C ALA A 88 -8.22 -11.48 22.31
N ARG A 89 -7.38 -10.63 22.86
CA ARG A 89 -7.16 -10.54 24.30
C ARG A 89 -8.42 -10.12 25.03
N GLU A 90 -9.11 -9.13 24.51
CA GLU A 90 -10.34 -8.62 25.10
C GLU A 90 -11.43 -9.69 25.09
N LYS A 91 -11.55 -10.40 23.99
CA LYS A 91 -12.50 -11.50 23.86
C LYS A 91 -12.20 -12.65 24.84
N ALA A 92 -10.96 -13.05 24.91
CA ALA A 92 -10.52 -14.09 25.84
C ALA A 92 -10.77 -13.69 27.29
N ARG A 93 -10.53 -12.42 27.61
CA ARG A 93 -10.78 -11.88 28.93
C ARG A 93 -12.27 -11.89 29.27
N ALA A 94 -13.11 -11.49 28.32
CA ALA A 94 -14.55 -11.52 28.51
C ALA A 94 -15.07 -12.94 28.70
N GLU A 95 -14.57 -13.89 27.94
CA GLU A 95 -14.91 -15.29 28.10
C GLU A 95 -14.47 -15.85 29.47
N ALA A 96 -13.28 -15.51 29.90
CA ALA A 96 -12.77 -15.94 31.18
C ALA A 96 -13.62 -15.37 32.32
N LEU A 97 -14.01 -14.11 32.24
CA LEU A 97 -14.88 -13.50 33.24
C LEU A 97 -16.26 -14.12 33.25
N ALA A 98 -16.80 -14.41 32.08
CA ALA A 98 -18.09 -15.07 31.97
C ALA A 98 -18.04 -16.48 32.58
N ASN A 99 -16.99 -17.22 32.34
CA ASN A 99 -16.80 -18.54 32.92
C ASN A 99 -16.65 -18.51 34.43
N LEU A 100 -15.97 -17.50 34.95
CA LEU A 100 -15.84 -17.32 36.38
C LEU A 100 -17.17 -16.98 37.04
N ALA A 101 -18.00 -16.22 36.33
CA ALA A 101 -19.28 -15.79 36.85
C ALA A 101 -20.32 -16.92 36.86
N THR A 102 -20.29 -17.77 35.85
CA THR A 102 -21.36 -18.79 35.69
C THR A 102 -20.88 -20.20 35.92
N GLY A 103 -19.62 -20.36 35.87
CA GLY A 103 -19.08 -21.67 35.65
C GLY A 103 -19.06 -22.57 36.85
N PRO A 104 -17.86 -23.03 37.11
CA PRO A 104 -17.65 -24.15 38.00
C PRO A 104 -18.11 -23.89 39.42
N ALA A 105 -18.44 -22.66 39.71
CA ALA A 105 -19.04 -22.35 41.01
C ALA A 105 -20.25 -23.18 41.30
N ALA A 106 -20.89 -23.70 40.30
CA ALA A 106 -22.03 -24.54 40.43
C ALA A 106 -21.69 -25.94 40.94
N HIS A 107 -20.50 -26.25 41.01
CA HIS A 107 -20.07 -27.60 41.44
C HIS A 107 -19.75 -27.68 42.89
#